data_751c2caf733106e977aae4d555d41f12
#
_entry.id   751c2caf733106e977aae4d555d41f12
#
_cell.length_a   1.000
_cell.length_b   1.000
_cell.length_c   1.000
_cell.angle_alpha   90.00
_cell.angle_beta   90.00
_cell.angle_gamma   90.00
#
_symmetry.space_group_name_H-M   'P 1'
#
loop_
_entity.id
_entity.type
_entity.pdbx_description
1 polymer ?
#
loop_
_entity_poly.entity_id
_entity_poly.type
_entity_poly.pdbx_seq_one_letter_code
_entity_poly.pdbx_strand_id
1 'polypeptide(L)'
;TPQPVQPAPTPQGPLEPQPVQPPPAVPAPGQPLVPQQQQTGVPDPNATLAGKGTDTSDVAEVTLSPKPVLVLSGQTSWDQGFQKLSDSFKALRAEAQRAGLAVAGRPLTLFVETTDEGFRFDAMLPVAIPPGGQAPTVGADFRMSTSPAGAALRFLHQAPYDDIDSTYETITAYLEAKNIVVKDAFLEEYVSDLADPGDPNLEINVYVQPK
;
A
#
# COMPACT_ATOMS: atom_id res chain seq x y z
N THR A 1 13.33 49.46 -52.82
CA THR A 1 12.04 49.15 -52.10
C THR A 1 12.34 48.98 -50.61
N PRO A 2 11.86 49.93 -49.76
CA PRO A 2 12.07 49.79 -48.30
C PRO A 2 11.06 48.78 -47.71
N GLN A 3 11.53 47.96 -46.79
CA GLN A 3 10.70 47.01 -46.01
C GLN A 3 9.84 47.75 -44.98
N PRO A 4 8.60 47.29 -44.71
CA PRO A 4 7.77 47.87 -43.68
C PRO A 4 8.27 47.53 -42.28
N VAL A 5 8.38 48.56 -41.45
CA VAL A 5 8.76 48.50 -40.03
C VAL A 5 7.60 47.90 -39.21
N GLN A 6 7.84 46.82 -38.45
CA GLN A 6 6.88 46.28 -37.51
C GLN A 6 6.66 47.27 -36.35
N PRO A 7 5.42 47.46 -35.87
CA PRO A 7 5.15 48.30 -34.71
C PRO A 7 5.63 47.58 -33.42
N ALA A 8 6.17 48.39 -32.52
CA ALA A 8 6.66 47.96 -31.21
C ALA A 8 5.51 47.40 -30.34
N PRO A 9 5.80 46.41 -29.43
CA PRO A 9 4.80 45.85 -28.53
C PRO A 9 4.33 46.88 -27.50
N THR A 10 3.02 46.93 -27.30
CA THR A 10 2.33 47.78 -26.34
C THR A 10 2.77 47.44 -24.89
N PRO A 11 2.98 48.43 -24.02
CA PRO A 11 3.29 48.16 -22.61
C PRO A 11 2.10 47.50 -21.93
N GLN A 12 2.38 46.34 -21.29
CA GLN A 12 1.42 45.66 -20.40
C GLN A 12 1.14 46.58 -19.19
N GLY A 13 -0.13 46.77 -18.90
CA GLY A 13 -0.62 47.52 -17.75
C GLY A 13 -0.22 46.85 -16.41
N PRO A 14 -0.41 47.56 -15.29
CA PRO A 14 0.00 47.08 -13.96
C PRO A 14 -0.65 45.73 -13.67
N LEU A 15 0.18 44.76 -13.21
CA LEU A 15 -0.24 43.46 -12.71
C LEU A 15 -1.16 43.65 -11.50
N GLU A 16 -2.40 43.22 -11.57
CA GLU A 16 -3.27 43.10 -10.40
C GLU A 16 -2.61 42.20 -9.35
N PRO A 17 -2.61 42.59 -8.07
CA PRO A 17 -2.08 41.74 -7.01
C PRO A 17 -2.94 40.48 -6.86
N GLN A 18 -2.34 39.32 -7.07
CA GLN A 18 -2.97 38.04 -6.76
C GLN A 18 -3.24 37.93 -5.25
N PRO A 19 -4.41 37.39 -4.83
CA PRO A 19 -4.68 37.14 -3.42
C PRO A 19 -3.64 36.21 -2.84
N VAL A 20 -2.89 36.68 -1.86
CA VAL A 20 -1.94 35.86 -1.10
C VAL A 20 -2.75 34.88 -0.26
N GLN A 21 -2.63 33.59 -0.53
CA GLN A 21 -3.20 32.55 0.34
C GLN A 21 -2.55 32.68 1.73
N PRO A 22 -3.34 32.67 2.81
CA PRO A 22 -2.78 32.65 4.15
C PRO A 22 -1.92 31.40 4.36
N PRO A 23 -0.80 31.48 5.09
CA PRO A 23 0.01 30.30 5.39
C PRO A 23 -0.81 29.25 6.15
N PRO A 24 -0.57 27.93 5.93
CA PRO A 24 -1.28 26.89 6.65
C PRO A 24 -1.09 27.06 8.16
N ALA A 25 -2.19 26.92 8.91
CA ALA A 25 -2.18 27.06 10.36
C ALA A 25 -1.24 26.04 10.99
N VAL A 26 -0.35 26.50 11.86
CA VAL A 26 0.54 25.63 12.66
C VAL A 26 -0.33 24.85 13.65
N PRO A 27 -0.23 23.51 13.72
CA PRO A 27 -1.01 22.71 14.67
C PRO A 27 -0.61 23.05 16.11
N ALA A 28 -1.60 23.15 17.00
CA ALA A 28 -1.36 23.34 18.43
C ALA A 28 -0.62 22.13 19.05
N PRO A 29 0.29 22.32 20.04
CA PRO A 29 1.01 21.22 20.67
C PRO A 29 0.04 20.29 21.41
N GLY A 30 0.03 19.01 21.07
CA GLY A 30 -0.69 17.97 21.81
C GLY A 30 -1.77 17.19 21.06
N GLN A 31 -1.99 17.44 19.77
CA GLN A 31 -2.83 16.55 18.97
C GLN A 31 -1.98 15.50 18.22
N PRO A 32 -2.36 14.22 18.24
CA PRO A 32 -1.72 13.23 17.39
C PRO A 32 -1.93 13.66 15.93
N LEU A 33 -0.84 13.83 15.18
CA LEU A 33 -0.88 14.06 13.75
C LEU A 33 -1.41 12.80 13.08
N VAL A 34 -2.71 12.73 12.87
CA VAL A 34 -3.30 11.81 11.90
C VAL A 34 -3.13 12.48 10.54
N PRO A 35 -2.33 11.95 9.62
CA PRO A 35 -2.29 12.46 8.26
C PRO A 35 -3.66 12.21 7.63
N GLN A 36 -4.53 13.21 7.62
CA GLN A 36 -5.71 13.19 6.78
C GLN A 36 -5.26 13.40 5.32
N GLN A 37 -4.80 12.33 4.68
CA GLN A 37 -4.85 12.29 3.23
C GLN A 37 -6.31 12.06 2.86
N GLN A 38 -7.02 13.15 2.56
CA GLN A 38 -8.32 13.11 1.91
C GLN A 38 -8.12 12.37 0.59
N GLN A 39 -8.56 11.12 0.54
CA GLN A 39 -8.74 10.40 -0.72
C GLN A 39 -9.90 11.07 -1.46
N THR A 40 -9.62 12.10 -2.25
CA THR A 40 -10.61 12.81 -3.08
C THR A 40 -10.85 12.12 -4.42
N GLY A 41 -10.44 10.85 -4.57
CA GLY A 41 -10.61 10.04 -5.78
C GLY A 41 -11.58 8.88 -5.59
N VAL A 42 -12.12 8.37 -6.69
CA VAL A 42 -12.86 7.09 -6.70
C VAL A 42 -11.92 6.00 -6.16
N PRO A 43 -12.35 5.15 -5.20
CA PRO A 43 -11.53 4.07 -4.68
C PRO A 43 -11.06 3.16 -5.82
N ASP A 44 -9.75 2.90 -5.91
CA ASP A 44 -9.17 2.00 -6.90
C ASP A 44 -8.79 0.67 -6.22
N PRO A 45 -9.51 -0.43 -6.50
CA PRO A 45 -9.25 -1.73 -5.90
C PRO A 45 -7.90 -2.35 -6.33
N ASN A 46 -7.26 -1.80 -7.37
CA ASN A 46 -5.96 -2.25 -7.86
C ASN A 46 -4.80 -1.36 -7.39
N ALA A 47 -5.08 -0.33 -6.61
CA ALA A 47 -4.03 0.54 -6.10
C ALA A 47 -3.12 -0.19 -5.11
N THR A 48 -1.81 -0.06 -5.29
CA THR A 48 -0.78 -0.58 -4.39
C THR A 48 -0.40 0.43 -3.31
N LEU A 49 0.24 -0.02 -2.22
CA LEU A 49 0.72 0.86 -1.14
C LEU A 49 1.82 1.80 -1.61
N ALA A 50 2.68 1.34 -2.51
CA ALA A 50 3.74 2.13 -3.11
C ALA A 50 3.25 3.05 -4.24
N GLY A 51 1.96 2.97 -4.62
CA GLY A 51 1.40 3.69 -5.76
C GLY A 51 1.87 3.10 -7.10
N LYS A 52 1.61 3.85 -8.19
CA LYS A 52 2.11 3.47 -9.53
C LYS A 52 3.57 3.88 -9.61
N GLY A 53 4.47 2.97 -9.21
CA GLY A 53 5.91 3.14 -9.41
C GLY A 53 6.26 3.01 -10.90
N THR A 54 7.17 3.86 -11.38
CA THR A 54 7.78 3.72 -12.71
C THR A 54 8.98 2.76 -12.67
N ASP A 55 9.43 2.38 -11.47
CA ASP A 55 10.54 1.46 -11.29
C ASP A 55 10.05 0.01 -11.38
N THR A 56 10.45 -0.66 -12.45
CA THR A 56 10.14 -2.07 -12.74
C THR A 56 11.27 -3.00 -12.30
N SER A 57 12.26 -2.47 -11.55
CA SER A 57 13.36 -3.28 -11.02
C SER A 57 12.86 -4.32 -10.03
N ASP A 58 13.52 -5.46 -9.96
CA ASP A 58 13.21 -6.53 -9.02
C ASP A 58 13.32 -6.05 -7.56
N VAL A 59 14.20 -5.07 -7.30
CA VAL A 59 14.36 -4.41 -6.00
C VAL A 59 14.28 -2.90 -6.18
N ALA A 60 13.39 -2.23 -5.45
CA ALA A 60 13.21 -0.78 -5.50
C ALA A 60 13.02 -0.17 -4.11
N GLU A 61 13.58 1.01 -3.89
CA GLU A 61 13.25 1.84 -2.72
C GLU A 61 11.90 2.53 -2.95
N VAL A 62 10.98 2.37 -2.02
CA VAL A 62 9.63 2.92 -2.12
C VAL A 62 9.20 3.57 -0.82
N THR A 63 8.15 4.40 -0.90
CA THR A 63 7.46 4.91 0.29
C THR A 63 6.03 4.38 0.30
N LEU A 64 5.70 3.60 1.31
CA LEU A 64 4.36 3.07 1.51
C LEU A 64 3.43 4.17 2.04
N SER A 65 2.30 4.35 1.38
CA SER A 65 1.25 5.27 1.84
C SER A 65 0.31 4.58 2.81
N PRO A 66 0.01 5.18 3.98
CA PRO A 66 -0.93 4.60 4.91
C PRO A 66 -2.34 4.56 4.31
N LYS A 67 -3.02 3.42 4.44
CA LYS A 67 -4.42 3.25 4.02
C LYS A 67 -5.25 2.69 5.16
N PRO A 68 -6.53 3.10 5.31
CA PRO A 68 -7.46 2.37 6.15
C PRO A 68 -7.60 0.94 5.64
N VAL A 69 -7.53 -0.03 6.54
CA VAL A 69 -7.63 -1.46 6.19
C VAL A 69 -8.64 -2.17 7.09
N LEU A 70 -9.39 -3.10 6.49
CA LEU A 70 -10.12 -4.12 7.20
C LEU A 70 -9.16 -5.29 7.44
N VAL A 71 -9.08 -5.80 8.65
CA VAL A 71 -8.10 -6.80 9.08
C VAL A 71 -8.78 -8.04 9.62
N LEU A 72 -8.27 -9.21 9.23
CA LEU A 72 -8.58 -10.53 9.78
C LEU A 72 -7.27 -11.18 10.22
N SER A 73 -7.10 -11.44 11.51
CA SER A 73 -5.93 -12.13 12.04
C SER A 73 -6.09 -13.64 11.94
N GLY A 74 -5.01 -14.34 11.65
CA GLY A 74 -5.01 -15.80 11.54
C GLY A 74 -3.67 -16.42 11.86
N GLN A 75 -3.68 -17.76 11.92
CA GLN A 75 -2.49 -18.59 11.98
C GLN A 75 -2.70 -19.86 11.15
N THR A 76 -1.61 -20.41 10.63
CA THR A 76 -1.68 -21.61 9.79
C THR A 76 -0.30 -22.27 9.74
N SER A 77 -0.25 -23.54 9.34
CA SER A 77 0.98 -24.23 8.95
C SER A 77 1.43 -23.81 7.54
N TRP A 78 2.69 -24.06 7.22
CA TRP A 78 3.25 -23.68 5.92
C TRP A 78 2.55 -24.34 4.73
N ASP A 79 2.21 -25.63 4.86
CA ASP A 79 1.52 -26.42 3.84
C ASP A 79 0.09 -25.93 3.52
N GLN A 80 -0.54 -25.21 4.44
CA GLN A 80 -1.89 -24.66 4.27
C GLN A 80 -1.90 -23.15 4.05
N GLY A 81 -0.74 -22.53 3.97
CA GLY A 81 -0.56 -21.08 3.93
C GLY A 81 -1.35 -20.43 2.80
N PHE A 82 -1.17 -20.88 1.56
CA PHE A 82 -1.85 -20.34 0.38
C PHE A 82 -3.37 -20.38 0.54
N GLN A 83 -3.92 -21.56 0.89
CA GLN A 83 -5.37 -21.74 1.02
C GLN A 83 -5.93 -20.83 2.12
N LYS A 84 -5.23 -20.76 3.26
CA LYS A 84 -5.67 -19.93 4.40
C LYS A 84 -5.66 -18.44 4.06
N LEU A 85 -4.65 -17.95 3.35
CA LEU A 85 -4.58 -16.57 2.90
C LEU A 85 -5.68 -16.27 1.87
N SER A 86 -5.87 -17.13 0.86
CA SER A 86 -6.93 -16.99 -0.14
C SER A 86 -8.32 -16.91 0.51
N ASP A 87 -8.61 -17.79 1.47
CA ASP A 87 -9.90 -17.79 2.17
C ASP A 87 -10.07 -16.57 3.07
N SER A 88 -8.99 -16.09 3.70
CA SER A 88 -8.99 -14.85 4.48
C SER A 88 -9.33 -13.64 3.62
N PHE A 89 -8.79 -13.54 2.40
CA PHE A 89 -9.12 -12.44 1.48
C PHE A 89 -10.55 -12.52 0.96
N LYS A 90 -11.09 -13.72 0.72
CA LYS A 90 -12.52 -13.90 0.39
C LYS A 90 -13.42 -13.41 1.54
N ALA A 91 -13.08 -13.78 2.78
CA ALA A 91 -13.81 -13.35 3.97
C ALA A 91 -13.75 -11.83 4.15
N LEU A 92 -12.58 -11.20 3.97
CA LEU A 92 -12.41 -9.75 4.03
C LEU A 92 -13.23 -9.01 2.97
N ARG A 93 -13.28 -9.53 1.72
CA ARG A 93 -14.10 -8.94 0.65
C ARG A 93 -15.60 -9.05 0.97
N ALA A 94 -16.05 -10.20 1.47
CA ALA A 94 -17.44 -10.40 1.89
C ALA A 94 -17.83 -9.47 3.03
N GLU A 95 -16.96 -9.32 4.03
CA GLU A 95 -17.19 -8.40 5.15
C GLU A 95 -17.20 -6.94 4.72
N ALA A 96 -16.27 -6.51 3.86
CA ALA A 96 -16.26 -5.17 3.29
C ALA A 96 -17.58 -4.86 2.56
N GLN A 97 -18.08 -5.80 1.75
CA GLN A 97 -19.35 -5.67 1.07
C GLN A 97 -20.52 -5.56 2.06
N ARG A 98 -20.56 -6.42 3.10
CA ARG A 98 -21.57 -6.39 4.16
C ARG A 98 -21.59 -5.06 4.92
N ALA A 99 -20.40 -4.52 5.20
CA ALA A 99 -20.21 -3.27 5.93
C ALA A 99 -20.36 -2.01 5.06
N GLY A 100 -20.61 -2.16 3.74
CA GLY A 100 -20.72 -1.04 2.80
C GLY A 100 -19.38 -0.31 2.55
N LEU A 101 -18.26 -1.00 2.73
CA LEU A 101 -16.92 -0.47 2.49
C LEU A 101 -16.50 -0.72 1.04
N ALA A 102 -16.07 0.32 0.34
CA ALA A 102 -15.48 0.18 -0.98
C ALA A 102 -14.02 -0.26 -0.87
N VAL A 103 -13.62 -1.27 -1.64
CA VAL A 103 -12.22 -1.72 -1.73
C VAL A 103 -11.38 -0.62 -2.39
N ALA A 104 -10.25 -0.26 -1.77
CA ALA A 104 -9.39 0.86 -2.16
C ALA A 104 -7.91 0.47 -2.36
N GLY A 105 -7.66 -0.81 -2.59
CA GLY A 105 -6.31 -1.32 -2.87
C GLY A 105 -6.24 -2.82 -2.90
N ARG A 106 -5.05 -3.31 -3.24
CA ARG A 106 -4.73 -4.73 -3.31
C ARG A 106 -4.65 -5.36 -1.91
N PRO A 107 -5.02 -6.64 -1.76
CA PRO A 107 -4.91 -7.35 -0.49
C PRO A 107 -3.46 -7.41 0.01
N LEU A 108 -3.30 -7.45 1.33
CA LEU A 108 -2.02 -7.47 2.01
C LEU A 108 -1.97 -8.59 3.06
N THR A 109 -0.79 -9.11 3.33
CA THR A 109 -0.52 -9.95 4.49
C THR A 109 0.68 -9.40 5.26
N LEU A 110 0.50 -9.09 6.52
CA LEU A 110 1.59 -8.82 7.45
C LEU A 110 1.90 -10.10 8.23
N PHE A 111 3.11 -10.63 8.06
CA PHE A 111 3.58 -11.77 8.84
C PHE A 111 4.08 -11.28 10.20
N VAL A 112 3.34 -11.62 11.26
CA VAL A 112 3.59 -11.11 12.62
C VAL A 112 4.55 -12.01 13.39
N GLU A 113 4.55 -13.31 13.08
CA GLU A 113 5.39 -14.31 13.70
C GLU A 113 5.54 -15.51 12.76
N THR A 114 6.75 -16.02 12.64
CA THR A 114 7.07 -17.21 11.86
C THR A 114 7.82 -18.20 12.72
N THR A 115 7.47 -19.49 12.61
CA THR A 115 8.12 -20.61 13.28
C THR A 115 8.37 -21.72 12.28
N ASP A 116 9.07 -22.79 12.68
CA ASP A 116 9.29 -23.96 11.83
C ASP A 116 7.97 -24.67 11.44
N GLU A 117 6.93 -24.53 12.25
CA GLU A 117 5.64 -25.20 12.05
C GLU A 117 4.65 -24.38 11.19
N GLY A 118 4.82 -23.06 11.14
CA GLY A 118 3.91 -22.18 10.43
C GLY A 118 4.06 -20.71 10.81
N PHE A 119 3.00 -19.95 10.60
CA PHE A 119 3.05 -18.50 10.82
C PHE A 119 1.74 -17.92 11.36
N ARG A 120 1.86 -16.79 12.05
CA ARG A 120 0.73 -15.90 12.41
C ARG A 120 0.75 -14.69 11.51
N PHE A 121 -0.41 -14.24 11.10
CA PHE A 121 -0.54 -13.16 10.15
C PHE A 121 -1.76 -12.27 10.41
N ASP A 122 -1.69 -11.06 9.89
CA ASP A 122 -2.80 -10.15 9.69
C ASP A 122 -3.08 -10.04 8.19
N ALA A 123 -4.16 -10.65 7.72
CA ALA A 123 -4.67 -10.39 6.38
C ALA A 123 -5.41 -9.05 6.38
N MET A 124 -5.14 -8.20 5.39
CA MET A 124 -5.63 -6.83 5.32
C MET A 124 -6.24 -6.55 3.95
N LEU A 125 -7.34 -5.83 3.92
CA LEU A 125 -7.94 -5.32 2.70
C LEU A 125 -8.05 -3.79 2.80
N PRO A 126 -7.33 -3.03 1.96
CA PRO A 126 -7.49 -1.58 1.91
C PRO A 126 -8.91 -1.20 1.52
N VAL A 127 -9.50 -0.28 2.28
CA VAL A 127 -10.88 0.17 2.09
C VAL A 127 -10.98 1.69 2.20
N ALA A 128 -11.97 2.26 1.52
CA ALA A 128 -12.33 3.66 1.68
C ALA A 128 -13.30 3.82 2.84
N ILE A 129 -13.01 4.77 3.73
CA ILE A 129 -13.94 5.14 4.80
C ILE A 129 -15.01 6.09 4.22
N PRO A 130 -16.31 5.85 4.48
CA PRO A 130 -17.37 6.71 4.00
C PRO A 130 -17.22 8.16 4.44
N PRO A 131 -17.76 9.12 3.69
CA PRO A 131 -17.79 10.52 4.10
C PRO A 131 -18.43 10.68 5.48
N GLY A 132 -17.73 11.37 6.40
CA GLY A 132 -18.17 11.51 7.81
C GLY A 132 -17.20 10.89 8.82
N GLY A 133 -16.18 10.15 8.36
CA GLY A 133 -15.01 9.73 9.15
C GLY A 133 -15.25 8.63 10.19
N GLN A 134 -16.46 8.11 10.33
CA GLN A 134 -16.72 6.97 11.22
C GLN A 134 -16.56 5.66 10.46
N ALA A 135 -15.67 4.80 10.96
CA ALA A 135 -15.58 3.42 10.46
C ALA A 135 -16.90 2.68 10.80
N PRO A 136 -17.47 1.94 9.83
CA PRO A 136 -18.67 1.15 10.08
C PRO A 136 -18.39 0.02 11.08
N THR A 137 -19.43 -0.46 11.72
CA THR A 137 -19.36 -1.64 12.59
C THR A 137 -19.06 -2.88 11.74
N VAL A 138 -17.96 -3.54 12.04
CA VAL A 138 -17.53 -4.80 11.41
C VAL A 138 -17.80 -5.99 12.32
N GLY A 139 -17.82 -7.21 11.75
CA GLY A 139 -18.01 -8.45 12.50
C GLY A 139 -16.92 -8.66 13.56
N ALA A 140 -17.20 -9.49 14.56
CA ALA A 140 -16.34 -9.68 15.74
C ALA A 140 -14.94 -10.22 15.41
N ASP A 141 -14.79 -10.95 14.30
CA ASP A 141 -13.52 -11.50 13.86
C ASP A 141 -12.67 -10.48 13.09
N PHE A 142 -13.26 -9.32 12.74
CA PHE A 142 -12.63 -8.29 11.94
C PHE A 142 -12.36 -7.04 12.76
N ARG A 143 -11.36 -6.27 12.34
CA ARG A 143 -11.10 -4.95 12.92
C ARG A 143 -10.68 -3.95 11.85
N MET A 144 -10.96 -2.68 12.11
CA MET A 144 -10.41 -1.59 11.31
C MET A 144 -9.03 -1.20 11.85
N SER A 145 -8.10 -0.92 10.94
CA SER A 145 -6.73 -0.49 11.25
C SER A 145 -6.18 0.40 10.14
N THR A 146 -4.90 0.69 10.22
CA THR A 146 -4.13 1.37 9.17
C THR A 146 -3.03 0.45 8.70
N SER A 147 -2.77 0.40 7.39
CA SER A 147 -1.69 -0.39 6.81
C SER A 147 -0.32 0.13 7.27
N PRO A 148 0.74 -0.71 7.25
CA PRO A 148 2.11 -0.26 7.39
C PRO A 148 2.43 0.86 6.38
N ALA A 149 3.25 1.83 6.80
CA ALA A 149 3.58 3.01 6.02
C ALA A 149 5.04 3.43 6.24
N GLY A 150 5.55 4.28 5.34
CA GLY A 150 6.90 4.83 5.39
C GLY A 150 7.88 4.14 4.44
N ALA A 151 9.16 4.41 4.62
CA ALA A 151 10.21 3.86 3.74
C ALA A 151 10.24 2.33 3.79
N ALA A 152 10.38 1.73 2.62
CA ALA A 152 10.50 0.29 2.45
C ALA A 152 11.34 -0.06 1.21
N LEU A 153 11.88 -1.26 1.21
CA LEU A 153 12.39 -1.92 0.01
C LEU A 153 11.28 -2.80 -0.54
N ARG A 154 10.98 -2.68 -1.82
CA ARG A 154 10.07 -3.57 -2.54
C ARG A 154 10.89 -4.61 -3.28
N PHE A 155 10.53 -5.88 -3.10
CA PHE A 155 11.01 -7.01 -3.90
C PHE A 155 9.84 -7.56 -4.69
N LEU A 156 10.02 -7.73 -6.00
CA LEU A 156 8.99 -8.27 -6.88
C LEU A 156 9.14 -9.80 -6.95
N HIS A 157 8.06 -10.51 -6.60
CA HIS A 157 7.90 -11.93 -6.90
C HIS A 157 6.99 -12.08 -8.11
N GLN A 158 7.48 -12.70 -9.18
CA GLN A 158 6.71 -13.00 -10.39
C GLN A 158 6.96 -14.45 -10.79
N ALA A 159 6.27 -15.36 -10.13
CA ALA A 159 6.41 -16.80 -10.23
C ALA A 159 5.23 -17.49 -9.52
N PRO A 160 5.08 -18.82 -9.60
CA PRO A 160 4.15 -19.56 -8.75
C PRO A 160 4.36 -19.28 -7.27
N TYR A 161 3.27 -19.28 -6.47
CA TYR A 161 3.38 -19.10 -5.02
C TYR A 161 4.25 -20.15 -4.35
N ASP A 162 4.27 -21.36 -4.91
CA ASP A 162 5.10 -22.47 -4.42
C ASP A 162 6.61 -22.16 -4.49
N ASP A 163 7.01 -21.17 -5.29
CA ASP A 163 8.40 -20.71 -5.44
C ASP A 163 8.71 -19.45 -4.59
N ILE A 164 7.80 -19.01 -3.70
CA ILE A 164 7.97 -17.78 -2.91
C ILE A 164 9.23 -17.80 -2.03
N ASP A 165 9.65 -18.97 -1.57
CA ASP A 165 10.84 -19.16 -0.75
C ASP A 165 12.10 -18.63 -1.45
N SER A 166 12.22 -18.81 -2.76
CA SER A 166 13.36 -18.32 -3.54
C SER A 166 13.45 -16.77 -3.53
N THR A 167 12.31 -16.11 -3.47
CA THR A 167 12.25 -14.65 -3.31
C THR A 167 12.71 -14.24 -1.92
N TYR A 168 12.32 -14.94 -0.86
CA TYR A 168 12.77 -14.68 0.50
C TYR A 168 14.27 -14.94 0.68
N GLU A 169 14.84 -15.97 0.03
CA GLU A 169 16.29 -16.19 -0.02
C GLU A 169 17.00 -15.01 -0.69
N THR A 170 16.47 -14.50 -1.80
CA THR A 170 17.00 -13.32 -2.49
C THR A 170 16.94 -12.07 -1.61
N ILE A 171 15.83 -11.86 -0.89
CA ILE A 171 15.68 -10.75 0.07
C ILE A 171 16.77 -10.84 1.14
N THR A 172 16.93 -12.00 1.76
CA THR A 172 17.93 -12.22 2.82
C THR A 172 19.34 -11.92 2.31
N ALA A 173 19.72 -12.49 1.16
CA ALA A 173 21.03 -12.27 0.56
C ALA A 173 21.29 -10.78 0.22
N TYR A 174 20.26 -10.07 -0.28
CA TYR A 174 20.38 -8.65 -0.59
C TYR A 174 20.59 -7.81 0.69
N LEU A 175 19.78 -8.07 1.73
CA LEU A 175 19.88 -7.34 3.00
C LEU A 175 21.23 -7.55 3.67
N GLU A 176 21.75 -8.79 3.67
CA GLU A 176 23.08 -9.13 4.20
C GLU A 176 24.17 -8.43 3.41
N ALA A 177 24.16 -8.50 2.08
CA ALA A 177 25.17 -7.88 1.21
C ALA A 177 25.21 -6.35 1.36
N LYS A 178 24.09 -5.73 1.71
CA LYS A 178 23.97 -4.27 1.92
C LYS A 178 24.08 -3.85 3.39
N ASN A 179 24.21 -4.80 4.32
CA ASN A 179 24.19 -4.55 5.77
C ASN A 179 22.94 -3.77 6.22
N ILE A 180 21.78 -4.09 5.66
CA ILE A 180 20.51 -3.44 6.00
C ILE A 180 19.84 -4.23 7.12
N VAL A 181 19.59 -3.57 8.26
CA VAL A 181 18.81 -4.12 9.37
C VAL A 181 17.35 -3.73 9.18
N VAL A 182 16.47 -4.71 9.19
CA VAL A 182 15.04 -4.53 8.93
C VAL A 182 14.19 -4.88 10.14
N LYS A 183 12.94 -4.45 10.13
CA LYS A 183 11.92 -4.88 11.08
C LYS A 183 11.62 -6.36 10.88
N ASP A 184 11.22 -7.05 11.95
CA ASP A 184 11.02 -8.50 11.95
C ASP A 184 9.68 -8.93 11.27
N ALA A 185 8.97 -8.01 10.66
CA ALA A 185 7.70 -8.24 9.98
C ALA A 185 7.84 -7.97 8.48
N PHE A 186 7.50 -8.95 7.66
CA PHE A 186 7.40 -8.83 6.20
C PHE A 186 5.96 -8.52 5.81
N LEU A 187 5.80 -7.70 4.77
CA LEU A 187 4.50 -7.33 4.23
C LEU A 187 4.44 -7.80 2.77
N GLU A 188 3.50 -8.68 2.47
CA GLU A 188 3.17 -9.07 1.09
C GLU A 188 1.96 -8.29 0.60
N GLU A 189 2.00 -7.83 -0.64
CA GLU A 189 0.88 -7.22 -1.36
C GLU A 189 0.61 -8.00 -2.63
N TYR A 190 -0.59 -8.51 -2.75
CA TYR A 190 -0.97 -9.42 -3.84
C TYR A 190 -1.51 -8.62 -5.02
N VAL A 191 -0.65 -8.33 -5.99
CA VAL A 191 -1.01 -7.61 -7.23
C VAL A 191 -1.91 -8.47 -8.10
N SER A 192 -1.67 -9.78 -8.15
CA SER A 192 -2.57 -10.78 -8.71
C SER A 192 -3.48 -11.38 -7.62
N ASP A 193 -4.61 -11.94 -8.01
CA ASP A 193 -5.49 -12.65 -7.08
C ASP A 193 -4.92 -14.04 -6.76
N LEU A 194 -4.96 -14.45 -5.49
CA LEU A 194 -4.54 -15.78 -5.03
C LEU A 194 -5.61 -16.84 -5.41
N ALA A 195 -5.63 -17.24 -6.67
CA ALA A 195 -6.58 -18.23 -7.19
C ALA A 195 -5.94 -19.60 -7.37
N ASP A 196 -4.70 -19.66 -7.85
CA ASP A 196 -3.95 -20.88 -8.13
C ASP A 196 -2.50 -20.71 -7.63
N PRO A 197 -2.01 -21.60 -6.72
CA PRO A 197 -0.63 -21.52 -6.22
C PRO A 197 0.41 -21.80 -7.30
N GLY A 198 0.03 -22.51 -8.37
CA GLY A 198 0.90 -22.82 -9.50
C GLY A 198 0.87 -21.80 -10.63
N ASP A 199 0.17 -20.67 -10.50
CA ASP A 199 0.10 -19.65 -11.55
C ASP A 199 1.49 -19.03 -11.79
N PRO A 200 2.11 -19.22 -12.98
CA PRO A 200 3.43 -18.66 -13.27
C PRO A 200 3.42 -17.14 -13.45
N ASN A 201 2.26 -16.52 -13.56
CA ASN A 201 2.09 -15.08 -13.71
C ASN A 201 1.66 -14.41 -12.41
N LEU A 202 1.68 -15.12 -11.29
CA LEU A 202 1.36 -14.55 -9.99
C LEU A 202 2.36 -13.44 -9.67
N GLU A 203 1.85 -12.27 -9.29
CA GLU A 203 2.65 -11.10 -8.96
C GLU A 203 2.38 -10.69 -7.50
N ILE A 204 3.45 -10.64 -6.71
CA ILE A 204 3.43 -10.23 -5.30
C ILE A 204 4.55 -9.22 -5.08
N ASN A 205 4.23 -8.09 -4.46
CA ASN A 205 5.22 -7.18 -3.90
C ASN A 205 5.53 -7.59 -2.46
N VAL A 206 6.78 -7.90 -2.16
CA VAL A 206 7.25 -8.12 -0.79
C VAL A 206 7.94 -6.87 -0.30
N TYR A 207 7.41 -6.25 0.74
CA TYR A 207 7.95 -5.03 1.33
C TYR A 207 8.69 -5.34 2.62
N VAL A 208 9.88 -4.78 2.74
CA VAL A 208 10.75 -4.89 3.91
C VAL A 208 11.07 -3.48 4.40
N GLN A 209 10.79 -3.19 5.66
CA GLN A 209 11.03 -1.86 6.23
C GLN A 209 12.34 -1.84 7.03
N PRO A 210 13.29 -0.96 6.70
CA PRO A 210 14.49 -0.73 7.51
C PRO A 210 14.14 -0.28 8.94
N LYS A 211 15.01 -0.66 9.91
CA LYS A 211 14.93 -0.20 11.32
C LYS A 211 15.47 1.19 11.47
#